data_5881bd63b676b655c7b88f7849e7836b
#
_entry.id   5881bd63b676b655c7b88f7849e7836b
#
_cell.length_a   1.000
_cell.length_b   1.000
_cell.length_c   1.000
_cell.angle_alpha   90.00
_cell.angle_beta   90.00
_cell.angle_gamma   90.00
#
_symmetry.space_group_name_H-M   'P 1'
#
loop_
_entity.id
_entity.type
_entity.pdbx_description
1 polymer ?
#
loop_
_entity_poly.entity_id
_entity_poly.type
_entity_poly.pdbx_seq_one_letter_code
_entity_poly.pdbx_strand_id
1 'polypeptide(L)'
;MMKRFLAFLIGACVVTAVEAQQSFWLGADISGTTELEARGYQLRNAQGEPRENTALMRELGLNAVRLRVWVDPVEHGGFCNRDDIVRMALRAKDWGMALMIDFHYSDWWADPGQQNIPAAWKQMTYEEMKKALAAHTRDVLQAIKQAGVEVKWVQVGNETTNGFLWPVGRAQQHMRQYAGLTDAGYQAVKQIYPNAVVIVHLDGAYDPNRYDFIFDGLRKYHARFDMIGLSIYPYWDMRGKHTQSWQETVEKATANINRLWVKYRKPLMVVETGVESKKPVEGKEILAAVIDAAKNKTNGHCQGVFYWAPEAEHHYPLGAFQGGRPTAIMEAFTEASR
;
A
#
# COMPACT_ATOMS: atom_id res chain seq x y z
N MET A 1 55.44 39.12 40.73
CA MET A 1 55.12 38.33 39.48
C MET A 1 54.01 37.36 39.84
N MET A 2 52.77 37.75 39.49
CA MET A 2 51.60 36.92 39.78
C MET A 2 51.07 36.32 38.46
N LYS A 3 51.22 34.99 38.31
CA LYS A 3 50.69 34.26 37.10
C LYS A 3 49.23 34.00 37.32
N ARG A 4 48.35 34.59 36.48
CA ARG A 4 46.95 34.29 36.38
C ARG A 4 46.75 33.04 35.52
N PHE A 5 46.19 31.97 36.10
CA PHE A 5 45.69 30.81 35.35
C PHE A 5 44.27 31.12 34.87
N LEU A 6 44.07 31.08 33.58
CA LEU A 6 42.76 31.19 32.93
C LEU A 6 42.25 29.76 32.68
N ALA A 7 41.19 29.35 33.40
CA ALA A 7 40.54 28.05 33.18
C ALA A 7 39.49 28.23 32.08
N PHE A 8 39.63 27.53 30.95
CA PHE A 8 38.61 27.40 29.92
C PHE A 8 37.65 26.29 30.31
N LEU A 9 36.41 26.64 30.62
CA LEU A 9 35.31 25.68 30.71
C LEU A 9 34.78 25.40 29.31
N ILE A 10 35.02 24.18 28.78
CA ILE A 10 34.38 23.69 27.58
C ILE A 10 33.03 23.10 28.00
N GLY A 11 31.97 23.85 27.77
CA GLY A 11 30.60 23.35 27.90
C GLY A 11 30.26 22.40 26.75
N ALA A 12 30.17 21.11 27.02
CA ALA A 12 29.65 20.13 26.08
C ALA A 12 28.14 20.31 25.98
N CYS A 13 27.65 20.91 24.89
CA CYS A 13 26.22 20.84 24.53
C CYS A 13 25.88 19.41 24.10
N VAL A 14 25.23 18.68 24.97
CA VAL A 14 24.57 17.39 24.61
C VAL A 14 23.33 17.75 23.83
N VAL A 15 23.40 17.70 22.50
CA VAL A 15 22.23 17.75 21.64
C VAL A 15 21.57 16.39 21.74
N THR A 16 20.54 16.28 22.57
CA THR A 16 19.62 15.13 22.54
C THR A 16 18.81 15.24 21.24
N ALA A 17 19.17 14.42 20.26
CA ALA A 17 18.30 14.19 19.10
C ALA A 17 17.01 13.55 19.63
N VAL A 18 15.94 14.33 19.69
CA VAL A 18 14.59 13.78 19.82
C VAL A 18 14.34 13.06 18.50
N GLU A 19 14.49 11.73 18.48
CA GLU A 19 13.95 10.94 17.38
C GLU A 19 12.45 11.24 17.31
N ALA A 20 12.04 11.95 16.26
CA ALA A 20 10.62 12.16 15.99
C ALA A 20 10.01 10.78 15.86
N GLN A 21 9.15 10.39 16.80
CA GLN A 21 8.46 9.10 16.80
C GLN A 21 7.74 9.00 15.46
N GLN A 22 8.20 8.08 14.62
CA GLN A 22 7.65 7.91 13.27
C GLN A 22 6.17 7.57 13.40
N SER A 23 5.29 8.44 12.90
CA SER A 23 3.84 8.26 13.01
C SER A 23 3.43 6.97 12.30
N PHE A 24 2.67 6.13 12.99
CA PHE A 24 2.10 4.92 12.39
C PHE A 24 1.00 5.32 11.39
N TRP A 25 1.00 4.71 10.20
CA TRP A 25 0.09 5.06 9.12
C TRP A 25 -1.17 4.20 9.17
N LEU A 26 -2.30 4.87 9.22
CA LEU A 26 -3.63 4.28 9.15
C LEU A 26 -4.25 4.74 7.82
N GLY A 27 -4.46 3.84 6.88
CA GLY A 27 -4.88 4.20 5.54
C GLY A 27 -6.00 3.33 4.99
N ALA A 28 -6.50 3.75 3.84
CA ALA A 28 -7.42 2.95 3.03
C ALA A 28 -7.13 3.13 1.54
N ASP A 29 -7.35 2.06 0.76
CA ASP A 29 -7.49 2.15 -0.68
C ASP A 29 -8.93 2.59 -1.00
N ILE A 30 -9.06 3.77 -1.56
CA ILE A 30 -10.35 4.37 -1.94
C ILE A 30 -10.44 4.66 -3.44
N SER A 31 -9.74 3.86 -4.24
CA SER A 31 -9.64 4.02 -5.68
C SER A 31 -10.99 3.97 -6.42
N GLY A 32 -12.00 3.32 -5.83
CA GLY A 32 -13.34 3.22 -6.39
C GLY A 32 -14.22 4.47 -6.21
N THR A 33 -13.74 5.50 -5.53
CA THR A 33 -14.54 6.68 -5.13
C THR A 33 -15.22 7.36 -6.32
N THR A 34 -14.47 7.67 -7.37
CA THR A 34 -15.01 8.40 -8.54
C THR A 34 -16.03 7.57 -9.33
N GLU A 35 -15.85 6.25 -9.37
CA GLU A 35 -16.81 5.33 -9.96
C GLU A 35 -18.12 5.28 -9.15
N LEU A 36 -18.04 5.17 -7.82
CA LEU A 36 -19.20 5.22 -6.93
C LEU A 36 -19.97 6.54 -7.08
N GLU A 37 -19.27 7.67 -7.11
CA GLU A 37 -19.86 8.98 -7.30
C GLU A 37 -20.56 9.10 -8.68
N ALA A 38 -19.94 8.60 -9.75
CA ALA A 38 -20.51 8.60 -11.08
C ALA A 38 -21.80 7.75 -11.17
N ARG A 39 -21.89 6.71 -10.33
CA ARG A 39 -23.10 5.88 -10.19
C ARG A 39 -24.15 6.50 -9.25
N GLY A 40 -23.91 7.71 -8.71
CA GLY A 40 -24.80 8.39 -7.78
C GLY A 40 -24.80 7.82 -6.36
N TYR A 41 -23.81 7.00 -6.02
CA TYR A 41 -23.67 6.45 -4.67
C TYR A 41 -23.18 7.54 -3.71
N GLN A 42 -23.88 7.71 -2.58
CA GLN A 42 -23.57 8.75 -1.61
C GLN A 42 -23.11 8.14 -0.28
N LEU A 43 -21.87 8.42 0.07
CA LEU A 43 -21.34 8.09 1.38
C LEU A 43 -21.81 9.07 2.45
N ARG A 44 -21.92 8.58 3.68
CA ARG A 44 -22.40 9.32 4.85
C ARG A 44 -21.54 8.98 6.06
N ASN A 45 -21.42 9.92 6.99
CA ASN A 45 -20.82 9.65 8.27
C ASN A 45 -21.77 8.84 9.20
N ALA A 46 -21.33 8.53 10.41
CA ALA A 46 -22.11 7.79 11.39
C ALA A 46 -23.45 8.48 11.75
N GLN A 47 -23.50 9.82 11.69
CA GLN A 47 -24.70 10.64 11.92
C GLN A 47 -25.66 10.66 10.74
N GLY A 48 -25.25 10.10 9.59
CA GLY A 48 -26.05 10.05 8.37
C GLY A 48 -25.91 11.28 7.47
N GLU A 49 -24.97 12.17 7.77
CA GLU A 49 -24.68 13.33 6.95
C GLU A 49 -23.84 12.93 5.74
N PRO A 50 -24.15 13.44 4.53
CA PRO A 50 -23.34 13.20 3.34
C PRO A 50 -21.90 13.66 3.54
N ARG A 51 -20.95 12.82 3.06
CA ARG A 51 -19.52 13.14 3.09
C ARG A 51 -18.83 12.70 1.79
N GLU A 52 -17.88 13.48 1.37
CA GLU A 52 -16.91 13.06 0.36
C GLU A 52 -16.01 11.96 0.98
N ASN A 53 -15.61 10.96 0.18
CA ASN A 53 -14.96 9.75 0.72
C ASN A 53 -13.62 10.05 1.43
N THR A 54 -12.79 10.92 0.86
CA THR A 54 -11.48 11.27 1.46
C THR A 54 -11.67 11.99 2.80
N ALA A 55 -12.65 12.91 2.86
CA ALA A 55 -13.06 13.59 4.09
C ALA A 55 -13.55 12.60 5.15
N LEU A 56 -14.37 11.63 4.73
CA LEU A 56 -14.90 10.61 5.61
C LEU A 56 -13.80 9.71 6.17
N MET A 57 -12.83 9.29 5.35
CA MET A 57 -11.67 8.55 5.85
C MET A 57 -10.91 9.36 6.91
N ARG A 58 -10.74 10.65 6.69
CA ARG A 58 -10.09 11.54 7.65
C ARG A 58 -10.88 11.66 8.97
N GLU A 59 -12.21 11.79 8.91
CA GLU A 59 -13.10 11.78 10.08
C GLU A 59 -12.99 10.47 10.88
N LEU A 60 -12.80 9.35 10.20
CA LEU A 60 -12.65 8.02 10.81
C LEU A 60 -11.25 7.76 11.41
N GLY A 61 -10.34 8.75 11.37
CA GLY A 61 -9.03 8.67 11.98
C GLY A 61 -7.91 8.20 11.06
N LEU A 62 -8.17 8.02 9.76
CA LEU A 62 -7.14 7.66 8.81
C LEU A 62 -6.29 8.89 8.44
N ASN A 63 -5.02 8.66 8.13
CA ASN A 63 -4.05 9.71 7.79
C ASN A 63 -3.35 9.46 6.45
N ALA A 64 -3.73 8.40 5.73
CA ALA A 64 -3.19 8.06 4.43
C ALA A 64 -4.25 7.46 3.52
N VAL A 65 -4.07 7.62 2.20
CA VAL A 65 -4.87 6.96 1.17
C VAL A 65 -3.97 6.22 0.20
N ARG A 66 -4.47 5.12 -0.33
CA ARG A 66 -3.88 4.35 -1.42
C ARG A 66 -4.77 4.47 -2.65
N LEU A 67 -4.18 4.69 -3.81
CA LEU A 67 -4.86 4.85 -5.08
C LEU A 67 -4.24 3.93 -6.11
N ARG A 68 -5.05 3.00 -6.62
CA ARG A 68 -4.72 2.09 -7.71
C ARG A 68 -4.73 2.83 -9.04
N VAL A 69 -3.77 2.51 -9.90
CA VAL A 69 -3.74 3.04 -11.27
C VAL A 69 -3.65 1.92 -12.30
N TRP A 70 -4.50 1.99 -13.33
CA TRP A 70 -4.50 1.12 -14.51
C TRP A 70 -3.88 1.85 -15.71
N VAL A 71 -3.48 1.09 -16.75
CA VAL A 71 -2.83 1.64 -17.94
C VAL A 71 -3.86 2.27 -18.88
N ASP A 72 -4.82 1.48 -19.35
CA ASP A 72 -5.91 1.95 -20.22
C ASP A 72 -7.23 1.25 -19.86
N PRO A 73 -7.96 1.75 -18.83
CA PRO A 73 -9.19 1.13 -18.36
C PRO A 73 -10.44 1.54 -19.15
N VAL A 74 -10.34 1.99 -20.41
CA VAL A 74 -11.47 2.50 -21.20
C VAL A 74 -12.60 1.48 -21.31
N GLU A 75 -12.29 0.20 -21.56
CA GLU A 75 -13.28 -0.88 -21.63
C GLU A 75 -13.96 -1.16 -20.28
N HIS A 76 -13.45 -0.62 -19.20
CA HIS A 76 -13.91 -0.79 -17.82
C HIS A 76 -14.43 0.52 -17.20
N GLY A 77 -14.92 1.45 -18.03
CA GLY A 77 -15.53 2.70 -17.59
C GLY A 77 -14.57 3.87 -17.42
N GLY A 78 -13.28 3.68 -17.65
CA GLY A 78 -12.27 4.75 -17.67
C GLY A 78 -11.85 5.27 -16.30
N PHE A 79 -12.29 4.65 -15.19
CA PHE A 79 -11.86 5.02 -13.83
C PHE A 79 -10.46 4.47 -13.53
N CYS A 80 -9.81 5.03 -12.52
CA CYS A 80 -8.44 4.67 -12.11
C CYS A 80 -7.39 4.86 -13.22
N ASN A 81 -7.64 5.68 -14.23
CA ASN A 81 -6.65 6.15 -15.17
C ASN A 81 -5.81 7.30 -14.57
N ARG A 82 -4.80 7.77 -15.31
CA ARG A 82 -3.94 8.88 -14.88
C ARG A 82 -4.71 10.10 -14.38
N ASP A 83 -5.71 10.57 -15.15
CA ASP A 83 -6.42 11.81 -14.86
C ASP A 83 -7.36 11.65 -13.65
N ASP A 84 -7.94 10.48 -13.49
CA ASP A 84 -8.74 10.12 -12.33
C ASP A 84 -7.90 10.10 -11.05
N ILE A 85 -6.71 9.49 -11.13
CA ILE A 85 -5.78 9.45 -9.98
C ILE A 85 -5.29 10.85 -9.61
N VAL A 86 -5.06 11.75 -10.56
CA VAL A 86 -4.73 13.16 -10.26
C VAL A 86 -5.85 13.86 -9.49
N ARG A 87 -7.12 13.63 -9.87
CA ARG A 87 -8.27 14.17 -9.12
C ARG A 87 -8.32 13.66 -7.68
N MET A 88 -8.13 12.36 -7.50
CA MET A 88 -8.13 11.76 -6.16
C MET A 88 -6.91 12.18 -5.33
N ALA A 89 -5.74 12.34 -5.95
CA ALA A 89 -4.53 12.84 -5.30
C ALA A 89 -4.70 14.28 -4.78
N LEU A 90 -5.39 15.14 -5.52
CA LEU A 90 -5.74 16.50 -5.07
C LEU A 90 -6.64 16.45 -3.83
N ARG A 91 -7.67 15.58 -3.81
CA ARG A 91 -8.53 15.39 -2.63
C ARG A 91 -7.72 14.94 -1.42
N ALA A 92 -6.80 13.99 -1.60
CA ALA A 92 -5.91 13.56 -0.52
C ALA A 92 -5.07 14.71 0.05
N LYS A 93 -4.51 15.57 -0.83
CA LYS A 93 -3.77 16.77 -0.45
C LYS A 93 -4.64 17.74 0.33
N ASP A 94 -5.87 18.02 -0.14
CA ASP A 94 -6.79 18.97 0.50
C ASP A 94 -7.15 18.57 1.93
N TRP A 95 -7.19 17.26 2.22
CA TRP A 95 -7.42 16.71 3.55
C TRP A 95 -6.14 16.38 4.33
N GLY A 96 -4.96 16.75 3.81
CA GLY A 96 -3.67 16.54 4.46
C GLY A 96 -3.33 15.06 4.68
N MET A 97 -3.80 14.16 3.80
CA MET A 97 -3.53 12.74 3.87
C MET A 97 -2.29 12.37 3.06
N ALA A 98 -1.46 11.48 3.61
CA ALA A 98 -0.33 10.93 2.87
C ALA A 98 -0.81 10.04 1.72
N LEU A 99 -0.08 10.06 0.60
CA LEU A 99 -0.50 9.39 -0.62
C LEU A 99 0.40 8.21 -0.98
N MET A 100 -0.23 7.05 -1.25
CA MET A 100 0.36 5.87 -1.87
C MET A 100 -0.25 5.68 -3.25
N ILE A 101 0.58 5.47 -4.27
CA ILE A 101 0.15 5.09 -5.63
C ILE A 101 0.47 3.62 -5.85
N ASP A 102 -0.52 2.87 -6.32
CA ASP A 102 -0.41 1.45 -6.62
C ASP A 102 -0.55 1.17 -8.11
N PHE A 103 0.57 0.87 -8.79
CA PHE A 103 0.58 0.55 -10.21
C PHE A 103 0.24 -0.93 -10.43
N HIS A 104 -0.91 -1.21 -11.04
CA HIS A 104 -1.26 -2.57 -11.46
C HIS A 104 -0.53 -3.02 -12.73
N TYR A 105 -0.08 -2.10 -13.58
CA TYR A 105 0.50 -2.38 -14.91
C TYR A 105 -0.37 -3.30 -15.76
N SER A 106 -1.65 -3.09 -15.68
CA SER A 106 -2.71 -3.80 -16.41
C SER A 106 -3.81 -2.80 -16.77
N ASP A 107 -4.69 -3.13 -17.71
CA ASP A 107 -5.86 -2.32 -18.03
C ASP A 107 -7.03 -2.57 -17.05
N TRP A 108 -6.90 -3.61 -16.23
CA TRP A 108 -7.87 -4.02 -15.22
C TRP A 108 -7.17 -4.63 -14.01
N TRP A 109 -7.90 -5.35 -13.18
CA TRP A 109 -7.38 -5.98 -11.96
C TRP A 109 -6.10 -6.79 -12.22
N ALA A 110 -5.10 -6.55 -11.39
CA ALA A 110 -3.94 -7.39 -11.21
C ALA A 110 -3.94 -7.91 -9.76
N ASP A 111 -3.88 -9.23 -9.61
CA ASP A 111 -3.94 -9.93 -8.32
C ASP A 111 -3.13 -11.26 -8.42
N PRO A 112 -3.02 -12.07 -7.34
CA PRO A 112 -2.25 -13.31 -7.39
C PRO A 112 -2.70 -14.33 -8.43
N GLY A 113 -3.95 -14.23 -8.91
CA GLY A 113 -4.52 -15.11 -9.94
C GLY A 113 -4.36 -14.58 -11.37
N GLN A 114 -4.13 -13.26 -11.55
CA GLN A 114 -4.04 -12.64 -12.86
C GLN A 114 -3.13 -11.41 -12.86
N GLN A 115 -2.24 -11.35 -13.83
CA GLN A 115 -1.27 -10.25 -14.01
C GLN A 115 -1.16 -9.96 -15.50
N ASN A 116 -2.29 -9.54 -16.11
CA ASN A 116 -2.43 -9.41 -17.55
C ASN A 116 -1.59 -8.26 -18.11
N ILE A 117 -0.96 -8.50 -19.26
CA ILE A 117 -0.29 -7.45 -20.03
C ILE A 117 -1.37 -6.50 -20.59
N PRO A 118 -1.20 -5.16 -20.47
CA PRO A 118 -2.08 -4.20 -21.13
C PRO A 118 -2.21 -4.45 -22.64
N ALA A 119 -3.38 -4.21 -23.21
CA ALA A 119 -3.66 -4.44 -24.62
C ALA A 119 -2.60 -3.79 -25.53
N ALA A 120 -2.24 -2.55 -25.22
CA ALA A 120 -1.25 -1.78 -25.97
C ALA A 120 0.18 -2.37 -25.90
N TRP A 121 0.48 -3.25 -24.93
CA TRP A 121 1.82 -3.81 -24.72
C TRP A 121 1.94 -5.27 -25.16
N LYS A 122 0.85 -5.93 -25.60
CA LYS A 122 0.82 -7.37 -25.92
C LYS A 122 1.81 -7.81 -26.98
N GLN A 123 2.17 -6.94 -27.92
CA GLN A 123 3.09 -7.24 -29.01
C GLN A 123 4.54 -6.79 -28.73
N MET A 124 4.78 -6.20 -27.56
CA MET A 124 6.10 -5.69 -27.19
C MET A 124 7.04 -6.81 -26.78
N THR A 125 8.29 -6.67 -27.15
CA THR A 125 9.39 -7.44 -26.56
C THR A 125 9.56 -7.08 -25.08
N TYR A 126 10.28 -7.89 -24.34
CA TYR A 126 10.60 -7.59 -22.93
C TYR A 126 11.25 -6.20 -22.74
N GLU A 127 12.19 -5.82 -23.61
CA GLU A 127 12.88 -4.52 -23.50
C GLU A 127 11.95 -3.34 -23.83
N GLU A 128 11.04 -3.50 -24.78
CA GLU A 128 10.02 -2.49 -25.09
C GLU A 128 9.01 -2.37 -23.94
N MET A 129 8.56 -3.50 -23.39
CA MET A 129 7.63 -3.54 -22.25
C MET A 129 8.24 -2.88 -21.01
N LYS A 130 9.51 -3.12 -20.73
CA LYS A 130 10.26 -2.44 -19.65
C LYS A 130 10.28 -0.93 -19.84
N LYS A 131 10.49 -0.45 -21.09
CA LYS A 131 10.43 0.98 -21.40
C LYS A 131 9.02 1.55 -21.26
N ALA A 132 8.00 0.81 -21.71
CA ALA A 132 6.59 1.22 -21.61
C ALA A 132 6.13 1.33 -20.14
N LEU A 133 6.49 0.36 -19.31
CA LEU A 133 6.26 0.39 -17.87
C LEU A 133 6.88 1.64 -17.23
N ALA A 134 8.15 1.89 -17.51
CA ALA A 134 8.84 3.06 -16.96
C ALA A 134 8.24 4.38 -17.48
N ALA A 135 7.80 4.43 -18.75
CA ALA A 135 7.15 5.60 -19.32
C ALA A 135 5.80 5.87 -18.66
N HIS A 136 4.95 4.84 -18.50
CA HIS A 136 3.66 4.95 -17.81
C HIS A 136 3.83 5.41 -16.35
N THR A 137 4.78 4.81 -15.63
CA THR A 137 5.08 5.22 -14.25
C THR A 137 5.46 6.70 -14.17
N ARG A 138 6.34 7.17 -15.05
CA ARG A 138 6.73 8.58 -15.09
C ARG A 138 5.56 9.51 -15.48
N ASP A 139 4.78 9.12 -16.46
CA ASP A 139 3.65 9.93 -16.93
C ASP A 139 2.64 10.21 -15.83
N VAL A 140 2.21 9.17 -15.12
CA VAL A 140 1.27 9.29 -13.99
C VAL A 140 1.88 10.13 -12.86
N LEU A 141 3.09 9.80 -12.41
CA LEU A 141 3.74 10.50 -11.30
C LEU A 141 4.07 11.95 -11.65
N GLN A 142 4.44 12.24 -12.90
CA GLN A 142 4.69 13.60 -13.37
C GLN A 142 3.41 14.44 -13.37
N ALA A 143 2.26 13.86 -13.77
CA ALA A 143 0.97 14.54 -13.73
C ALA A 143 0.55 14.88 -12.28
N ILE A 144 0.73 13.95 -11.34
CA ILE A 144 0.49 14.19 -9.91
C ILE A 144 1.41 15.30 -9.38
N LYS A 145 2.70 15.28 -9.75
CA LYS A 145 3.68 16.30 -9.34
C LYS A 145 3.35 17.69 -9.89
N GLN A 146 2.92 17.76 -11.15
CA GLN A 146 2.47 19.02 -11.77
C GLN A 146 1.22 19.60 -11.09
N ALA A 147 0.35 18.73 -10.55
CA ALA A 147 -0.77 19.16 -9.71
C ALA A 147 -0.34 19.63 -8.29
N GLY A 148 0.97 19.61 -8.00
CA GLY A 148 1.53 20.05 -6.72
C GLY A 148 1.20 19.11 -5.57
N VAL A 149 1.09 17.80 -5.82
CA VAL A 149 0.83 16.76 -4.81
C VAL A 149 2.12 15.97 -4.56
N GLU A 150 2.42 15.71 -3.29
CA GLU A 150 3.53 14.85 -2.88
C GLU A 150 3.08 13.40 -2.78
N VAL A 151 3.87 12.48 -3.33
CA VAL A 151 3.67 11.04 -3.22
C VAL A 151 4.68 10.47 -2.23
N LYS A 152 4.17 9.81 -1.19
CA LYS A 152 5.04 9.24 -0.15
C LYS A 152 5.48 7.82 -0.47
N TRP A 153 4.59 6.99 -1.03
CA TRP A 153 4.86 5.60 -1.39
C TRP A 153 4.38 5.30 -2.80
N VAL A 154 5.09 4.40 -3.46
CA VAL A 154 4.69 3.88 -4.77
C VAL A 154 4.89 2.37 -4.79
N GLN A 155 3.81 1.64 -5.04
CA GLN A 155 3.86 0.21 -5.33
C GLN A 155 4.19 -0.02 -6.81
N VAL A 156 5.21 -0.81 -7.07
CA VAL A 156 5.60 -1.26 -8.41
C VAL A 156 5.02 -2.66 -8.62
N GLY A 157 3.79 -2.69 -9.08
CA GLY A 157 2.95 -3.88 -9.19
C GLY A 157 2.13 -4.16 -7.93
N ASN A 158 0.94 -4.75 -8.13
CA ASN A 158 0.03 -5.18 -7.08
C ASN A 158 0.11 -6.70 -6.89
N GLU A 159 0.31 -7.17 -5.64
CA GLU A 159 0.34 -8.58 -5.24
C GLU A 159 1.17 -9.48 -6.18
N THR A 160 2.41 -9.07 -6.42
CA THR A 160 3.31 -9.65 -7.41
C THR A 160 3.99 -10.95 -6.95
N THR A 161 3.28 -11.79 -6.20
CA THR A 161 3.76 -13.05 -5.63
C THR A 161 4.33 -14.02 -6.65
N ASN A 162 3.86 -13.95 -7.89
CA ASN A 162 4.43 -14.68 -9.02
C ASN A 162 4.84 -13.73 -10.16
N GLY A 163 5.34 -12.54 -9.80
CA GLY A 163 5.67 -11.50 -10.77
C GLY A 163 4.44 -10.80 -11.33
N PHE A 164 4.61 -10.01 -12.39
CA PHE A 164 3.54 -9.30 -13.10
C PHE A 164 3.81 -9.26 -14.61
N LEU A 165 2.84 -8.76 -15.41
CA LEU A 165 2.90 -8.76 -16.89
C LEU A 165 3.14 -10.17 -17.45
N TRP A 166 2.24 -11.10 -17.12
CA TRP A 166 2.38 -12.48 -17.53
C TRP A 166 2.11 -12.69 -19.04
N PRO A 167 2.88 -13.61 -19.70
CA PRO A 167 3.90 -14.51 -19.14
C PRO A 167 5.30 -13.88 -18.99
N VAL A 168 5.56 -12.68 -19.51
CA VAL A 168 6.89 -12.08 -19.66
C VAL A 168 7.60 -11.91 -18.32
N GLY A 169 6.92 -11.35 -17.33
CA GLY A 169 7.46 -11.15 -15.98
C GLY A 169 6.97 -12.17 -14.95
N ARG A 170 6.54 -13.38 -15.37
CA ARG A 170 6.12 -14.42 -14.46
C ARG A 170 7.31 -14.97 -13.68
N ALA A 171 7.39 -14.70 -12.37
CA ALA A 171 8.59 -14.93 -11.60
C ALA A 171 9.06 -16.39 -11.56
N GLN A 172 8.14 -17.36 -11.50
CA GLN A 172 8.48 -18.80 -11.50
C GLN A 172 9.25 -19.24 -12.75
N GLN A 173 9.00 -18.63 -13.91
CA GLN A 173 9.67 -18.96 -15.18
C GLN A 173 10.73 -17.91 -15.53
N HIS A 174 10.52 -16.65 -15.17
CA HIS A 174 11.26 -15.50 -15.68
C HIS A 174 11.67 -14.51 -14.57
N MET A 175 12.21 -15.02 -13.45
CA MET A 175 12.62 -14.19 -12.30
C MET A 175 13.54 -13.02 -12.70
N ARG A 176 14.46 -13.23 -13.64
CA ARG A 176 15.34 -12.17 -14.14
C ARG A 176 14.57 -11.05 -14.82
N GLN A 177 13.55 -11.40 -15.61
CA GLN A 177 12.71 -10.40 -16.30
C GLN A 177 11.83 -9.67 -15.29
N TYR A 178 11.22 -10.39 -14.35
CA TYR A 178 10.46 -9.77 -13.26
C TYR A 178 11.31 -8.76 -12.46
N ALA A 179 12.51 -9.15 -12.08
CA ALA A 179 13.44 -8.27 -11.39
C ALA A 179 13.81 -7.02 -12.21
N GLY A 180 14.03 -7.20 -13.52
CA GLY A 180 14.33 -6.08 -14.42
C GLY A 180 13.15 -5.12 -14.63
N LEU A 181 11.90 -5.62 -14.66
CA LEU A 181 10.68 -4.82 -14.69
C LEU A 181 10.51 -4.05 -13.39
N THR A 182 10.70 -4.72 -12.24
CA THR A 182 10.64 -4.10 -10.91
C THR A 182 11.65 -2.95 -10.78
N ASP A 183 12.90 -3.17 -11.20
CA ASP A 183 13.95 -2.15 -11.14
C ASP A 183 13.69 -0.99 -12.10
N ALA A 184 13.09 -1.24 -13.28
CA ALA A 184 12.69 -0.19 -14.21
C ALA A 184 11.61 0.72 -13.59
N GLY A 185 10.63 0.14 -12.90
CA GLY A 185 9.63 0.88 -12.12
C GLY A 185 10.27 1.70 -11.00
N TYR A 186 11.17 1.08 -10.22
CA TYR A 186 11.93 1.77 -9.18
C TYR A 186 12.64 3.01 -9.71
N GLN A 187 13.38 2.87 -10.81
CA GLN A 187 14.10 3.99 -11.42
C GLN A 187 13.16 5.10 -11.89
N ALA A 188 12.04 4.72 -12.52
CA ALA A 188 11.04 5.68 -12.98
C ALA A 188 10.43 6.49 -11.82
N VAL A 189 10.12 5.85 -10.70
CA VAL A 189 9.66 6.53 -9.48
C VAL A 189 10.70 7.52 -8.98
N LYS A 190 11.96 7.07 -8.81
CA LYS A 190 13.03 7.92 -8.26
C LYS A 190 13.40 9.10 -9.16
N GLN A 191 13.16 9.03 -10.46
CA GLN A 191 13.33 10.15 -11.38
C GLN A 191 12.34 11.29 -11.11
N ILE A 192 11.11 10.98 -10.70
CA ILE A 192 10.05 11.97 -10.47
C ILE A 192 9.99 12.39 -8.99
N TYR A 193 9.99 11.41 -8.09
CA TYR A 193 9.95 11.57 -6.64
C TYR A 193 11.14 10.86 -5.98
N PRO A 194 12.32 11.50 -5.89
CA PRO A 194 13.53 10.87 -5.34
C PRO A 194 13.35 10.33 -3.91
N ASN A 195 12.49 10.98 -3.12
CA ASN A 195 12.24 10.64 -1.71
C ASN A 195 11.07 9.67 -1.51
N ALA A 196 10.27 9.37 -2.55
CA ALA A 196 9.17 8.40 -2.43
C ALA A 196 9.72 7.00 -2.14
N VAL A 197 9.07 6.30 -1.23
CA VAL A 197 9.43 4.93 -0.85
C VAL A 197 8.81 3.95 -1.86
N VAL A 198 9.64 3.14 -2.51
CA VAL A 198 9.19 2.15 -3.49
C VAL A 198 8.92 0.82 -2.81
N ILE A 199 7.69 0.33 -2.96
CA ILE A 199 7.18 -0.88 -2.33
C ILE A 199 7.08 -2.00 -3.36
N VAL A 200 7.51 -3.20 -3.00
CA VAL A 200 7.14 -4.46 -3.66
C VAL A 200 6.11 -5.15 -2.77
N HIS A 201 4.93 -5.39 -3.34
CA HIS A 201 3.76 -5.89 -2.63
C HIS A 201 3.47 -7.36 -2.96
N LEU A 202 3.30 -8.18 -1.94
CA LEU A 202 2.93 -9.59 -2.04
C LEU A 202 1.71 -9.91 -1.17
N ASP A 203 0.92 -10.89 -1.62
CA ASP A 203 -0.16 -11.49 -0.82
C ASP A 203 0.35 -12.58 0.14
N GLY A 204 -0.57 -13.15 0.93
CA GLY A 204 -0.29 -14.33 1.75
C GLY A 204 0.81 -14.12 2.79
N ALA A 205 0.67 -13.11 3.63
CA ALA A 205 1.64 -12.77 4.68
C ALA A 205 1.95 -13.93 5.65
N TYR A 206 1.08 -14.94 5.72
CA TYR A 206 1.26 -16.17 6.51
C TYR A 206 2.35 -17.11 5.98
N ASP A 207 2.77 -16.97 4.70
CA ASP A 207 3.69 -17.91 4.02
C ASP A 207 5.08 -17.30 3.83
N PRO A 208 6.07 -17.63 4.70
CA PRO A 208 7.42 -17.11 4.58
C PRO A 208 8.15 -17.54 3.30
N ASN A 209 7.83 -18.70 2.72
CA ASN A 209 8.52 -19.21 1.53
C ASN A 209 8.17 -18.39 0.29
N ARG A 210 6.94 -17.88 0.20
CA ARG A 210 6.47 -16.97 -0.85
C ARG A 210 7.32 -15.71 -0.90
N TYR A 211 7.55 -15.11 0.26
CA TYR A 211 8.37 -13.91 0.40
C TYR A 211 9.85 -14.18 0.09
N ASP A 212 10.37 -15.28 0.58
CA ASP A 212 11.76 -15.67 0.29
C ASP A 212 12.00 -15.89 -1.19
N PHE A 213 11.10 -16.59 -1.87
CA PHE A 213 11.19 -16.81 -3.31
C PHE A 213 11.32 -15.50 -4.10
N ILE A 214 10.47 -14.53 -3.81
CA ILE A 214 10.45 -13.24 -4.52
C ILE A 214 11.64 -12.37 -4.12
N PHE A 215 11.85 -12.12 -2.82
CA PHE A 215 12.86 -11.15 -2.39
C PHE A 215 14.31 -11.67 -2.54
N ASP A 216 14.55 -12.97 -2.40
CA ASP A 216 15.85 -13.56 -2.76
C ASP A 216 16.08 -13.49 -4.29
N GLY A 217 15.02 -13.68 -5.09
CA GLY A 217 15.07 -13.50 -6.54
C GLY A 217 15.41 -12.07 -6.94
N LEU A 218 14.71 -11.08 -6.39
CA LEU A 218 14.99 -9.66 -6.63
C LEU A 218 16.45 -9.30 -6.24
N ARG A 219 16.89 -9.78 -5.08
CA ARG A 219 18.27 -9.57 -4.59
C ARG A 219 19.32 -10.22 -5.50
N LYS A 220 19.06 -11.45 -5.98
CA LYS A 220 19.93 -12.17 -6.90
C LYS A 220 20.16 -11.41 -8.21
N TYR A 221 19.13 -10.73 -8.70
CA TYR A 221 19.21 -9.97 -9.96
C TYR A 221 19.32 -8.46 -9.74
N HIS A 222 19.70 -8.02 -8.51
CA HIS A 222 20.00 -6.64 -8.14
C HIS A 222 18.87 -5.65 -8.37
N ALA A 223 17.60 -6.10 -8.34
CA ALA A 223 16.46 -5.21 -8.39
C ALA A 223 16.31 -4.45 -7.05
N ARG A 224 16.03 -3.15 -7.16
CA ARG A 224 15.91 -2.25 -6.02
C ARG A 224 14.47 -2.13 -5.57
N PHE A 225 14.30 -2.03 -4.27
CA PHE A 225 13.07 -1.65 -3.57
C PHE A 225 13.42 -1.08 -2.20
N ASP A 226 12.52 -0.28 -1.63
CA ASP A 226 12.77 0.38 -0.35
C ASP A 226 12.01 -0.27 0.80
N MET A 227 10.84 -0.87 0.53
CA MET A 227 9.91 -1.41 1.53
C MET A 227 9.22 -2.67 1.02
N ILE A 228 8.83 -3.55 1.93
CA ILE A 228 8.04 -4.75 1.67
C ILE A 228 6.58 -4.46 2.00
N GLY A 229 5.69 -4.60 1.02
CA GLY A 229 4.24 -4.54 1.20
C GLY A 229 3.64 -5.93 1.39
N LEU A 230 2.64 -6.03 2.27
CA LEU A 230 1.96 -7.29 2.57
C LEU A 230 0.44 -7.12 2.51
N SER A 231 -0.27 -8.14 1.98
CA SER A 231 -1.70 -8.32 2.22
C SER A 231 -1.91 -9.27 3.41
N ILE A 232 -2.76 -8.87 4.35
CA ILE A 232 -3.20 -9.73 5.46
C ILE A 232 -4.72 -9.85 5.39
N TYR A 233 -5.21 -10.99 4.92
CA TYR A 233 -6.64 -11.24 4.75
C TYR A 233 -7.08 -12.50 5.50
N PRO A 234 -7.40 -12.44 6.80
CA PRO A 234 -7.83 -13.62 7.56
C PRO A 234 -8.99 -14.38 6.90
N TYR A 235 -9.91 -13.65 6.28
CA TYR A 235 -11.05 -14.24 5.58
C TYR A 235 -10.61 -15.18 4.43
N TRP A 236 -9.71 -14.73 3.57
CA TRP A 236 -9.24 -15.52 2.43
C TRP A 236 -8.32 -16.65 2.88
N ASP A 237 -7.47 -16.40 3.88
CA ASP A 237 -6.52 -17.40 4.39
C ASP A 237 -7.23 -18.58 5.04
N MET A 238 -8.29 -18.33 5.81
CA MET A 238 -9.13 -19.40 6.38
C MET A 238 -9.92 -20.13 5.29
N ARG A 239 -10.51 -19.43 4.31
CA ARG A 239 -11.24 -20.08 3.21
C ARG A 239 -10.32 -20.93 2.33
N GLY A 240 -9.09 -20.50 2.11
CA GLY A 240 -8.05 -21.26 1.42
C GLY A 240 -7.45 -22.39 2.26
N LYS A 241 -7.89 -22.53 3.55
CA LYS A 241 -7.35 -23.49 4.52
C LYS A 241 -5.86 -23.36 4.80
N HIS A 242 -5.33 -22.14 4.66
CA HIS A 242 -3.94 -21.80 4.98
C HIS A 242 -3.74 -21.57 6.48
N THR A 243 -4.82 -21.15 7.15
CA THR A 243 -4.88 -20.97 8.60
C THR A 243 -6.22 -21.53 9.13
N GLN A 244 -6.26 -21.87 10.42
CA GLN A 244 -7.46 -22.42 11.06
C GLN A 244 -8.34 -21.34 11.71
N SER A 245 -7.74 -20.17 11.99
CA SER A 245 -8.43 -19.04 12.62
C SER A 245 -7.81 -17.72 12.17
N TRP A 246 -8.54 -16.63 12.37
CA TRP A 246 -8.01 -15.30 12.11
C TRP A 246 -6.82 -14.95 13.04
N GLN A 247 -6.83 -15.46 14.28
CA GLN A 247 -5.72 -15.29 15.22
C GLN A 247 -4.44 -15.91 14.66
N GLU A 248 -4.52 -17.13 14.13
CA GLU A 248 -3.38 -17.80 13.51
C GLU A 248 -2.87 -17.03 12.29
N THR A 249 -3.75 -16.45 11.48
CA THR A 249 -3.33 -15.60 10.36
C THR A 249 -2.52 -14.39 10.85
N VAL A 250 -3.03 -13.67 11.85
CA VAL A 250 -2.36 -12.49 12.41
C VAL A 250 -1.02 -12.87 13.07
N GLU A 251 -0.97 -13.99 13.79
CA GLU A 251 0.24 -14.49 14.43
C GLU A 251 1.31 -14.84 13.39
N LYS A 252 0.97 -15.65 12.37
CA LYS A 252 1.89 -16.05 11.29
C LYS A 252 2.39 -14.83 10.51
N ALA A 253 1.50 -13.90 10.17
CA ALA A 253 1.88 -12.67 9.48
C ALA A 253 2.84 -11.82 10.32
N THR A 254 2.58 -11.65 11.62
CA THR A 254 3.45 -10.92 12.55
C THR A 254 4.84 -11.57 12.66
N ALA A 255 4.88 -12.88 12.79
CA ALA A 255 6.15 -13.63 12.83
C ALA A 255 6.93 -13.44 11.51
N ASN A 256 6.23 -13.50 10.37
CA ASN A 256 6.87 -13.29 9.07
C ASN A 256 7.38 -11.84 8.90
N ILE A 257 6.63 -10.82 9.33
CA ILE A 257 7.09 -9.42 9.33
C ILE A 257 8.42 -9.29 10.08
N ASN A 258 8.50 -9.81 11.30
CA ASN A 258 9.71 -9.75 12.11
C ASN A 258 10.88 -10.51 11.45
N ARG A 259 10.61 -11.67 10.86
CA ARG A 259 11.60 -12.46 10.12
C ARG A 259 12.12 -11.73 8.89
N LEU A 260 11.23 -11.12 8.11
CA LEU A 260 11.58 -10.36 6.90
C LEU A 260 12.47 -9.16 7.22
N TRP A 261 12.19 -8.43 8.30
CA TRP A 261 13.08 -7.38 8.77
C TRP A 261 14.48 -7.89 9.09
N VAL A 262 14.58 -9.00 9.80
CA VAL A 262 15.89 -9.60 10.13
C VAL A 262 16.65 -9.96 8.86
N LYS A 263 15.97 -10.56 7.86
CA LYS A 263 16.58 -11.08 6.64
C LYS A 263 16.94 -9.99 5.62
N TYR A 264 16.04 -9.04 5.41
CA TYR A 264 16.18 -8.05 4.30
C TYR A 264 16.54 -6.65 4.77
N ARG A 265 16.35 -6.34 6.04
CA ARG A 265 16.60 -4.99 6.62
C ARG A 265 15.85 -3.88 5.88
N LYS A 266 14.63 -4.17 5.46
CA LYS A 266 13.72 -3.23 4.82
C LYS A 266 12.49 -3.02 5.72
N PRO A 267 12.00 -1.78 5.88
CA PRO A 267 10.73 -1.55 6.57
C PRO A 267 9.59 -2.29 5.86
N LEU A 268 8.51 -2.53 6.59
CA LEU A 268 7.36 -3.25 6.10
C LEU A 268 6.09 -2.41 6.25
N MET A 269 5.05 -2.75 5.50
CA MET A 269 3.73 -2.14 5.61
C MET A 269 2.65 -3.13 5.20
N VAL A 270 1.59 -3.22 5.99
CA VAL A 270 0.37 -3.90 5.58
C VAL A 270 -0.37 -2.95 4.62
N VAL A 271 -0.19 -3.17 3.33
CA VAL A 271 -0.75 -2.30 2.29
C VAL A 271 -2.16 -2.69 1.87
N GLU A 272 -2.59 -3.90 2.26
CA GLU A 272 -3.97 -4.36 2.14
C GLU A 272 -4.39 -5.22 3.33
N THR A 273 -5.59 -4.97 3.82
CA THR A 273 -6.36 -5.85 4.71
C THR A 273 -7.85 -5.66 4.46
N GLY A 274 -8.65 -6.58 4.94
CA GLY A 274 -10.10 -6.50 4.91
C GLY A 274 -10.71 -7.62 5.75
N VAL A 275 -11.91 -7.39 6.27
CA VAL A 275 -12.61 -8.32 7.16
C VAL A 275 -14.05 -8.52 6.70
N GLU A 276 -14.68 -9.63 7.10
CA GLU A 276 -16.02 -10.00 6.61
C GLU A 276 -17.07 -8.94 6.98
N SER A 277 -17.71 -8.35 5.97
CA SER A 277 -18.69 -7.27 6.12
C SER A 277 -19.96 -7.68 6.88
N LYS A 278 -20.33 -8.98 6.79
CA LYS A 278 -21.53 -9.52 7.46
C LYS A 278 -21.39 -9.67 8.97
N LYS A 279 -20.18 -9.52 9.50
CA LYS A 279 -19.86 -9.67 10.92
C LYS A 279 -19.12 -8.45 11.45
N PRO A 280 -19.75 -7.27 11.49
CA PRO A 280 -19.01 -6.03 11.73
C PRO A 280 -18.38 -5.93 13.13
N VAL A 281 -18.94 -6.58 14.14
CA VAL A 281 -18.36 -6.61 15.50
C VAL A 281 -17.11 -7.47 15.53
N GLU A 282 -17.17 -8.71 15.03
CA GLU A 282 -16.00 -9.59 14.89
C GLU A 282 -14.95 -8.95 13.94
N GLY A 283 -15.42 -8.30 12.86
CA GLY A 283 -14.56 -7.58 11.93
C GLY A 283 -13.77 -6.44 12.58
N LYS A 284 -14.37 -5.70 13.51
CA LYS A 284 -13.67 -4.71 14.33
C LYS A 284 -12.56 -5.35 15.18
N GLU A 285 -12.87 -6.48 15.84
CA GLU A 285 -11.89 -7.20 16.65
C GLU A 285 -10.68 -7.67 15.80
N ILE A 286 -10.95 -8.24 14.63
CA ILE A 286 -9.92 -8.71 13.71
C ILE A 286 -9.07 -7.54 13.21
N LEU A 287 -9.69 -6.46 12.75
CA LEU A 287 -8.95 -5.29 12.26
C LEU A 287 -8.12 -4.63 13.36
N ALA A 288 -8.68 -4.51 14.56
CA ALA A 288 -7.94 -4.00 15.71
C ALA A 288 -6.72 -4.88 16.04
N ALA A 289 -6.86 -6.21 15.95
CA ALA A 289 -5.76 -7.15 16.15
C ALA A 289 -4.67 -7.03 15.08
N VAL A 290 -5.03 -6.82 13.80
CA VAL A 290 -4.08 -6.57 12.71
C VAL A 290 -3.31 -5.26 12.95
N ILE A 291 -4.03 -4.18 13.34
CA ILE A 291 -3.41 -2.88 13.64
C ILE A 291 -2.48 -3.00 14.86
N ASP A 292 -2.93 -3.62 15.95
CA ASP A 292 -2.12 -3.83 17.16
C ASP A 292 -0.86 -4.65 16.85
N ALA A 293 -1.01 -5.75 16.10
CA ALA A 293 0.12 -6.58 15.72
C ALA A 293 1.15 -5.79 14.89
N ALA A 294 0.70 -5.06 13.87
CA ALA A 294 1.57 -4.23 13.04
C ALA A 294 2.25 -3.10 13.82
N LYS A 295 1.51 -2.41 14.70
CA LYS A 295 1.99 -1.25 15.45
C LYS A 295 2.89 -1.64 16.63
N ASN A 296 2.47 -2.64 17.42
CA ASN A 296 3.05 -2.92 18.73
C ASN A 296 3.90 -4.21 18.80
N LYS A 297 3.74 -5.17 17.86
CA LYS A 297 4.41 -6.48 17.93
C LYS A 297 5.50 -6.67 16.87
N THR A 298 5.82 -5.61 16.11
CA THR A 298 6.85 -5.63 15.07
C THR A 298 8.04 -4.73 15.37
N ASN A 299 8.20 -4.25 16.61
CA ASN A 299 9.28 -3.36 17.04
C ASN A 299 9.46 -2.12 16.13
N GLY A 300 8.36 -1.57 15.60
CA GLY A 300 8.37 -0.42 14.69
C GLY A 300 8.78 -0.76 13.24
N HIS A 301 8.99 -2.03 12.92
CA HIS A 301 9.40 -2.45 11.58
C HIS A 301 8.26 -2.39 10.58
N CYS A 302 7.01 -2.59 11.01
CA CYS A 302 5.82 -2.33 10.21
C CYS A 302 5.32 -0.91 10.46
N GLN A 303 5.18 -0.13 9.38
CA GLN A 303 4.96 1.31 9.48
C GLN A 303 3.49 1.73 9.35
N GLY A 304 2.58 0.82 9.00
CA GLY A 304 1.16 1.14 8.84
C GLY A 304 0.31 -0.02 8.36
N VAL A 305 -1.00 0.23 8.35
CA VAL A 305 -2.05 -0.68 7.87
C VAL A 305 -3.03 0.08 6.99
N PHE A 306 -3.31 -0.47 5.80
CA PHE A 306 -4.28 0.05 4.84
C PHE A 306 -5.42 -0.94 4.66
N TYR A 307 -6.66 -0.47 4.79
CA TYR A 307 -7.86 -1.24 4.46
C TYR A 307 -8.15 -1.14 2.98
N TRP A 308 -8.43 -2.25 2.32
CA TRP A 308 -8.75 -2.24 0.89
C TRP A 308 -10.25 -2.03 0.67
N ALA A 309 -10.60 -0.94 -0.04
CA ALA A 309 -11.95 -0.60 -0.45
C ALA A 309 -13.00 -0.72 0.69
N PRO A 310 -12.84 0.03 1.81
CA PRO A 310 -13.77 -0.06 2.93
C PRO A 310 -15.21 0.28 2.52
N GLU A 311 -15.38 1.19 1.54
CA GLU A 311 -16.66 1.63 1.00
C GLU A 311 -17.32 0.64 0.04
N ALA A 312 -16.61 -0.44 -0.35
CA ALA A 312 -17.17 -1.46 -1.24
C ALA A 312 -18.31 -2.21 -0.53
N GLU A 313 -19.47 -2.23 -1.17
CA GLU A 313 -20.68 -2.92 -0.72
C GLU A 313 -21.16 -3.93 -1.77
N HIS A 314 -22.15 -4.77 -1.41
CA HIS A 314 -22.93 -5.65 -2.28
C HIS A 314 -22.16 -6.75 -3.03
N HIS A 315 -21.08 -6.45 -3.72
CA HIS A 315 -20.36 -7.42 -4.56
C HIS A 315 -19.02 -7.87 -3.98
N TYR A 316 -18.59 -7.22 -2.90
CA TYR A 316 -17.33 -7.53 -2.23
C TYR A 316 -17.57 -7.91 -0.76
N PRO A 317 -17.13 -9.09 -0.31
CA PRO A 317 -17.48 -9.59 1.01
C PRO A 317 -16.74 -8.91 2.17
N LEU A 318 -15.73 -8.06 1.89
CA LEU A 318 -14.85 -7.48 2.89
C LEU A 318 -14.97 -5.95 2.98
N GLY A 319 -16.09 -5.37 2.54
CA GLY A 319 -16.36 -3.94 2.76
C GLY A 319 -16.64 -3.65 4.26
N ALA A 320 -16.41 -2.41 4.65
CA ALA A 320 -16.61 -1.94 6.03
C ALA A 320 -17.76 -0.93 6.15
N PHE A 321 -18.57 -0.80 5.10
CA PHE A 321 -19.73 0.10 5.04
C PHE A 321 -21.01 -0.70 4.80
N GLN A 322 -22.14 -0.10 5.19
CA GLN A 322 -23.48 -0.63 4.92
C GLN A 322 -24.45 0.53 4.69
N GLY A 323 -25.12 0.54 3.55
CA GLY A 323 -26.02 1.63 3.14
C GLY A 323 -25.31 2.99 3.08
N GLY A 324 -24.08 3.01 2.63
CA GLY A 324 -23.21 4.20 2.53
C GLY A 324 -22.66 4.69 3.85
N ARG A 325 -22.83 3.98 4.96
CA ARG A 325 -22.36 4.38 6.30
C ARG A 325 -21.29 3.43 6.82
N PRO A 326 -20.27 3.95 7.55
CA PRO A 326 -19.30 3.09 8.22
C PRO A 326 -19.97 2.18 9.24
N THR A 327 -19.56 0.92 9.27
CA THR A 327 -19.94 -0.05 10.30
C THR A 327 -18.97 -0.02 11.48
N ALA A 328 -19.23 -0.83 12.50
CA ALA A 328 -18.33 -0.98 13.65
C ALA A 328 -16.87 -1.33 13.26
N ILE A 329 -16.66 -1.96 12.08
CA ILE A 329 -15.31 -2.27 11.59
C ILE A 329 -14.42 -1.02 11.57
N MET A 330 -14.93 0.11 11.10
CA MET A 330 -14.15 1.34 10.97
C MET A 330 -13.80 2.00 12.31
N GLU A 331 -14.48 1.64 13.40
CA GLU A 331 -14.15 2.13 14.75
C GLU A 331 -12.74 1.69 15.18
N ALA A 332 -12.23 0.57 14.66
CA ALA A 332 -10.85 0.14 14.94
C ALA A 332 -9.82 1.19 14.52
N PHE A 333 -10.03 1.91 13.42
CA PHE A 333 -9.18 3.02 13.01
C PHE A 333 -9.34 4.23 13.92
N THR A 334 -10.58 4.58 14.27
CA THR A 334 -10.85 5.71 15.19
C THR A 334 -10.20 5.49 16.56
N GLU A 335 -10.22 4.26 17.07
CA GLU A 335 -9.57 3.90 18.34
C GLU A 335 -8.04 3.92 18.22
N ALA A 336 -7.48 3.39 17.15
CA ALA A 336 -6.03 3.32 16.91
C ALA A 336 -5.38 4.69 16.64
N SER A 337 -6.18 5.70 16.22
CA SER A 337 -5.73 7.06 15.91
C SER A 337 -5.62 7.98 17.15
N ARG A 338 -6.15 7.55 18.29
CA ARG A 338 -6.09 8.24 19.59
C ARG A 338 -4.80 7.91 20.34
#